data_2d1ace7d761c65898a7ada02da32a2ae
#
_entry.id   2d1ace7d761c65898a7ada02da32a2ae
#
_cell.length_a   1.000
_cell.length_b   1.000
_cell.length_c   1.000
_cell.angle_alpha   90.00
_cell.angle_beta   90.00
_cell.angle_gamma   90.00
#
_symmetry.space_group_name_H-M   'P 1'
#
loop_
_entity.id
_entity.type
_entity.pdbx_description
1 polymer ?
#
loop_
_entity_poly.entity_id
_entity_poly.type
_entity_poly.pdbx_seq_one_letter_code
_entity_poly.pdbx_strand_id
1 'polypeptide(L)'
;MPSELPLLTLTIWVPIIAGLLVLATGSDRNANLAKLIALIGALAGFFVTIPLYTQFDASSAGMQFEELTPWIATFHINYHLGVDGISVLFVLLNSFITVLVVIAAWEVVEKKVAQYLAAFLIMSGLMNGVFAGLDAMLFYVFFEAMLIPMFLIIGVWGGPNRVYAAVKFFLYTLLGSLLMLAAFIYLYFQANSSFEILEYHKLPLGMTAQILIFIAFFMSFAVKVPMWPVHTWLPDAHVEAPTGGSVVLAAKIGRASCRERVCCKV
;
A
#
# COMPACT_ATOMS: atom_id res chain seq x y z
N MET A 1 -14.97 22.77 -1.62
CA MET A 1 -14.02 23.52 -2.47
C MET A 1 -12.94 22.52 -2.84
N PRO A 2 -12.57 22.35 -4.12
CA PRO A 2 -11.40 21.56 -4.44
C PRO A 2 -10.21 22.21 -3.76
N SER A 3 -9.48 21.48 -2.94
CA SER A 3 -8.21 21.94 -2.40
C SER A 3 -7.31 22.25 -3.59
N GLU A 4 -6.83 23.47 -3.72
CA GLU A 4 -5.92 23.87 -4.81
C GLU A 4 -4.63 23.03 -4.82
N LEU A 5 -4.36 22.31 -3.75
CA LEU A 5 -3.21 21.41 -3.59
C LEU A 5 -3.65 19.95 -3.68
N PRO A 6 -3.00 19.12 -4.51
CA PRO A 6 -3.26 17.69 -4.61
C PRO A 6 -2.68 16.94 -3.39
N LEU A 7 -3.39 17.02 -2.25
CA LEU A 7 -2.90 16.52 -0.96
C LEU A 7 -2.67 15.01 -0.96
N LEU A 8 -3.56 14.23 -1.59
CA LEU A 8 -3.41 12.77 -1.65
C LEU A 8 -2.23 12.38 -2.54
N THR A 9 -2.08 13.02 -3.69
CA THR A 9 -0.91 12.81 -4.54
C THR A 9 0.39 13.14 -3.78
N LEU A 10 0.41 14.23 -3.00
CA LEU A 10 1.58 14.57 -2.19
C LEU A 10 1.88 13.51 -1.12
N THR A 11 0.88 12.93 -0.44
CA THR A 11 1.10 11.87 0.56
C THR A 11 1.71 10.60 -0.03
N ILE A 12 1.48 10.34 -1.32
CA ILE A 12 2.04 9.20 -2.05
C ILE A 12 3.47 9.52 -2.51
N TRP A 13 3.64 10.64 -3.21
CA TRP A 13 4.89 10.92 -3.92
C TRP A 13 5.99 11.53 -3.05
N VAL A 14 5.68 12.28 -1.99
CA VAL A 14 6.70 12.84 -1.10
C VAL A 14 7.60 11.76 -0.49
N PRO A 15 7.06 10.69 0.15
CA PRO A 15 7.92 9.64 0.67
C PRO A 15 8.60 8.83 -0.44
N ILE A 16 7.99 8.63 -1.63
CA ILE A 16 8.63 7.94 -2.75
C ILE A 16 9.82 8.73 -3.26
N ILE A 17 9.67 10.04 -3.50
CA ILE A 17 10.75 10.91 -3.95
C ILE A 17 11.88 10.96 -2.90
N ALA A 18 11.52 11.09 -1.63
CA ALA A 18 12.50 11.03 -0.55
C ALA A 18 13.26 9.69 -0.55
N GLY A 19 12.58 8.58 -0.77
CA GLY A 19 13.20 7.27 -0.92
C GLY A 19 14.17 7.20 -2.10
N LEU A 20 13.82 7.76 -3.24
CA LEU A 20 14.69 7.84 -4.42
C LEU A 20 15.91 8.74 -4.15
N LEU A 21 15.74 9.85 -3.45
CA LEU A 21 16.85 10.72 -3.03
C LEU A 21 17.80 9.99 -2.07
N VAL A 22 17.27 9.21 -1.13
CA VAL A 22 18.07 8.37 -0.24
C VAL A 22 18.86 7.33 -1.05
N LEU A 23 18.26 6.69 -2.06
CA LEU A 23 18.96 5.78 -2.95
C LEU A 23 20.10 6.47 -3.71
N ALA A 24 19.91 7.72 -4.11
CA ALA A 24 20.94 8.49 -4.82
C ALA A 24 22.20 8.78 -3.96
N THR A 25 22.11 8.70 -2.63
CA THR A 25 23.30 8.80 -1.75
C THR A 25 24.24 7.60 -1.87
N GLY A 26 23.75 6.48 -2.33
CA GLY A 26 24.42 5.32 -2.96
C GLY A 26 25.35 4.49 -2.11
N SER A 27 26.01 5.02 -1.08
CA SER A 27 27.11 4.35 -0.38
C SER A 27 26.93 4.38 1.13
N ASP A 28 27.29 3.26 1.79
CA ASP A 28 27.38 3.19 3.25
C ASP A 28 28.37 4.22 3.85
N ARG A 29 29.27 4.77 3.03
CA ARG A 29 30.16 5.87 3.42
C ARG A 29 29.38 7.14 3.80
N ASN A 30 28.22 7.35 3.21
CA ASN A 30 27.34 8.49 3.45
C ASN A 30 26.09 8.11 4.28
N ALA A 31 26.19 7.06 5.11
CA ALA A 31 25.05 6.53 5.88
C ALA A 31 24.35 7.61 6.73
N ASN A 32 25.09 8.53 7.34
CA ASN A 32 24.51 9.62 8.14
C ASN A 32 23.68 10.58 7.29
N LEU A 33 24.14 10.90 6.07
CA LEU A 33 23.39 11.73 5.13
C LEU A 33 22.10 11.01 4.68
N ALA A 34 22.20 9.73 4.36
CA ALA A 34 21.05 8.91 4.00
C ALA A 34 20.01 8.85 5.12
N LYS A 35 20.45 8.65 6.37
CA LYS A 35 19.59 8.66 7.56
C LYS A 35 18.88 10.01 7.75
N LEU A 36 19.61 11.12 7.58
CA LEU A 36 19.05 12.46 7.72
C LEU A 36 18.00 12.75 6.65
N ILE A 37 18.32 12.46 5.38
CA ILE A 37 17.35 12.63 4.27
C ILE A 37 16.12 11.76 4.48
N ALA A 38 16.31 10.52 4.92
CA ALA A 38 15.20 9.60 5.20
C ALA A 38 14.30 10.12 6.33
N LEU A 39 14.88 10.65 7.40
CA LEU A 39 14.12 11.21 8.51
C LEU A 39 13.34 12.45 8.08
N ILE A 40 13.98 13.37 7.35
CA ILE A 40 13.31 14.56 6.80
C ILE A 40 12.17 14.14 5.85
N GLY A 41 12.41 13.17 4.96
CA GLY A 41 11.40 12.67 4.04
C GLY A 41 10.22 12.00 4.74
N ALA A 42 10.48 11.20 5.79
CA ALA A 42 9.43 10.58 6.58
C ALA A 42 8.59 11.61 7.35
N LEU A 43 9.25 12.61 7.96
CA LEU A 43 8.56 13.71 8.65
C LEU A 43 7.77 14.57 7.67
N ALA A 44 8.33 14.93 6.51
CA ALA A 44 7.61 15.66 5.47
C ALA A 44 6.37 14.88 5.01
N GLY A 45 6.50 13.57 4.74
CA GLY A 45 5.37 12.70 4.42
C GLY A 45 4.29 12.69 5.51
N PHE A 46 4.70 12.63 6.79
CA PHE A 46 3.77 12.69 7.92
C PHE A 46 3.08 14.05 8.03
N PHE A 47 3.81 15.16 7.91
CA PHE A 47 3.23 16.50 8.00
C PHE A 47 2.22 16.78 6.87
N VAL A 48 2.42 16.24 5.67
CA VAL A 48 1.46 16.35 4.57
C VAL A 48 0.15 15.62 4.87
N THR A 49 0.14 14.60 5.75
CA THR A 49 -1.09 13.90 6.13
C THR A 49 -1.91 14.63 7.20
N ILE A 50 -1.33 15.58 7.94
CA ILE A 50 -2.04 16.31 9.00
C ILE A 50 -3.22 17.14 8.44
N PRO A 51 -3.07 17.91 7.34
CA PRO A 51 -4.19 18.63 6.72
C PRO A 51 -5.34 17.71 6.30
N LEU A 52 -5.06 16.48 5.84
CA LEU A 52 -6.12 15.51 5.51
C LEU A 52 -7.00 15.18 6.72
N TYR A 53 -6.39 15.07 7.89
CA TYR A 53 -7.14 14.79 9.11
C TYR A 53 -7.87 16.01 9.66
N THR A 54 -7.22 17.19 9.65
CA THR A 54 -7.78 18.40 10.26
C THR A 54 -8.89 19.04 9.41
N GLN A 55 -8.87 18.83 8.10
CA GLN A 55 -9.86 19.37 7.17
C GLN A 55 -10.92 18.32 6.78
N PHE A 56 -10.84 17.10 7.35
CA PHE A 56 -11.81 16.05 7.09
C PHE A 56 -13.16 16.38 7.73
N ASP A 57 -14.23 16.37 6.92
CA ASP A 57 -15.60 16.55 7.39
C ASP A 57 -16.23 15.22 7.78
N ALA A 58 -16.31 14.95 9.08
CA ALA A 58 -16.91 13.72 9.60
C ALA A 58 -18.44 13.64 9.40
N SER A 59 -19.11 14.72 9.02
CA SER A 59 -20.56 14.74 8.75
C SER A 59 -20.91 14.26 7.34
N SER A 60 -19.93 14.27 6.41
CA SER A 60 -20.11 13.83 5.03
C SER A 60 -19.88 12.33 4.90
N ALA A 61 -20.83 11.61 4.29
CA ALA A 61 -20.70 10.18 3.98
C ALA A 61 -19.99 9.88 2.65
N GLY A 62 -19.67 10.91 1.85
CA GLY A 62 -19.00 10.77 0.56
C GLY A 62 -17.49 10.69 0.68
N MET A 63 -16.83 10.32 -0.43
CA MET A 63 -15.38 10.45 -0.54
C MET A 63 -14.96 11.92 -0.48
N GLN A 64 -13.80 12.18 0.09
CA GLN A 64 -13.26 13.52 0.25
C GLN A 64 -11.87 13.61 -0.34
N PHE A 65 -11.42 14.84 -0.63
CA PHE A 65 -10.13 15.12 -1.26
C PHE A 65 -9.97 14.39 -2.60
N GLU A 66 -11.06 14.25 -3.37
CA GLU A 66 -11.03 13.54 -4.64
C GLU A 66 -10.08 14.22 -5.64
N GLU A 67 -9.16 13.43 -6.18
CA GLU A 67 -8.23 13.84 -7.23
C GLU A 67 -8.41 12.90 -8.42
N LEU A 68 -8.89 13.42 -9.54
CA LEU A 68 -9.17 12.65 -10.76
C LEU A 68 -8.32 13.18 -11.91
N THR A 69 -7.46 12.33 -12.45
CA THR A 69 -6.68 12.63 -13.65
C THR A 69 -6.64 11.40 -14.55
N PRO A 70 -6.92 11.50 -15.85
CA PRO A 70 -6.84 10.37 -16.76
C PRO A 70 -5.38 9.88 -16.85
N TRP A 71 -5.16 8.58 -16.65
CA TRP A 71 -3.83 7.96 -16.71
C TRP A 71 -3.63 7.17 -18.00
N ILE A 72 -4.43 6.12 -18.23
CA ILE A 72 -4.35 5.30 -19.44
C ILE A 72 -5.70 5.35 -20.16
N ALA A 73 -5.86 6.34 -21.04
CA ALA A 73 -7.13 6.63 -21.71
C ALA A 73 -7.68 5.44 -22.52
N THR A 74 -6.80 4.62 -23.12
CA THR A 74 -7.20 3.46 -23.94
C THR A 74 -8.00 2.42 -23.17
N PHE A 75 -7.75 2.27 -21.87
CA PHE A 75 -8.44 1.32 -20.98
C PHE A 75 -9.34 2.02 -19.96
N HIS A 76 -9.56 3.32 -20.07
CA HIS A 76 -10.31 4.13 -19.09
C HIS A 76 -9.79 3.97 -17.66
N ILE A 77 -8.48 3.82 -17.49
CA ILE A 77 -7.82 3.76 -16.19
C ILE A 77 -7.51 5.18 -15.76
N ASN A 78 -8.00 5.57 -14.60
CA ASN A 78 -7.83 6.91 -14.05
C ASN A 78 -6.92 6.88 -12.83
N TYR A 79 -6.09 7.92 -12.71
CA TYR A 79 -5.47 8.26 -11.44
C TYR A 79 -6.52 8.94 -10.57
N HIS A 80 -7.36 8.11 -9.95
CA HIS A 80 -8.47 8.55 -9.14
C HIS A 80 -8.20 8.21 -7.68
N LEU A 81 -8.04 9.22 -6.87
CA LEU A 81 -7.78 9.13 -5.44
C LEU A 81 -8.93 9.76 -4.66
N GLY A 82 -9.19 9.23 -3.47
CA GLY A 82 -10.13 9.79 -2.52
C GLY A 82 -10.03 9.05 -1.19
N VAL A 83 -10.45 9.66 -0.12
CA VAL A 83 -10.44 9.07 1.22
C VAL A 83 -11.79 9.18 1.91
N ASP A 84 -12.11 8.16 2.69
CA ASP A 84 -13.21 8.12 3.63
C ASP A 84 -12.71 8.24 5.09
N GLY A 85 -13.61 8.25 6.05
CA GLY A 85 -13.27 8.38 7.47
C GLY A 85 -12.38 7.25 8.01
N ILE A 86 -12.37 6.08 7.36
CA ILE A 86 -11.49 4.95 7.72
C ILE A 86 -10.12 5.12 7.07
N SER A 87 -10.10 5.44 5.78
CA SER A 87 -8.86 5.58 5.00
C SER A 87 -7.98 6.70 5.50
N VAL A 88 -8.54 7.86 5.87
CA VAL A 88 -7.75 8.99 6.37
C VAL A 88 -6.95 8.62 7.62
N LEU A 89 -7.54 7.82 8.52
CA LEU A 89 -6.84 7.35 9.72
C LEU A 89 -5.71 6.36 9.37
N PHE A 90 -5.91 5.50 8.36
CA PHE A 90 -4.87 4.57 7.92
C PHE A 90 -3.72 5.29 7.20
N VAL A 91 -4.00 6.32 6.41
CA VAL A 91 -2.95 7.16 5.78
C VAL A 91 -2.11 7.86 6.85
N LEU A 92 -2.76 8.44 7.86
CA LEU A 92 -2.07 9.09 8.98
C LEU A 92 -1.22 8.08 9.78
N LEU A 93 -1.81 6.94 10.14
CA LEU A 93 -1.12 5.86 10.86
C LEU A 93 0.08 5.31 10.08
N ASN A 94 -0.08 5.10 8.77
CA ASN A 94 0.98 4.62 7.90
C ASN A 94 2.18 5.56 7.90
N SER A 95 1.93 6.85 7.72
CA SER A 95 2.98 7.86 7.70
C SER A 95 3.66 8.01 9.07
N PHE A 96 2.90 7.97 10.17
CA PHE A 96 3.43 7.99 11.54
C PHE A 96 4.35 6.78 11.82
N ILE A 97 3.89 5.56 11.52
CA ILE A 97 4.71 4.35 11.73
C ILE A 97 5.98 4.41 10.88
N THR A 98 5.94 5.01 9.69
CA THR A 98 7.13 5.16 8.85
C THR A 98 8.20 6.01 9.54
N VAL A 99 7.81 7.10 10.20
CA VAL A 99 8.74 7.91 11.02
C VAL A 99 9.37 7.07 12.12
N LEU A 100 8.55 6.29 12.86
CA LEU A 100 9.04 5.42 13.93
C LEU A 100 10.02 4.35 13.41
N VAL A 101 9.74 3.74 12.26
CA VAL A 101 10.61 2.74 11.65
C VAL A 101 11.95 3.34 11.22
N VAL A 102 11.94 4.55 10.63
CA VAL A 102 13.17 5.26 10.26
C VAL A 102 14.02 5.58 11.49
N ILE A 103 13.40 6.03 12.59
CA ILE A 103 14.09 6.30 13.86
C ILE A 103 14.64 4.99 14.46
N ALA A 104 13.84 3.92 14.49
CA ALA A 104 14.28 2.63 15.03
C ALA A 104 15.42 1.99 14.23
N ALA A 105 15.49 2.27 12.91
CA ALA A 105 16.57 1.78 12.05
C ALA A 105 17.89 2.52 12.25
N TRP A 106 17.92 3.62 13.02
CA TRP A 106 19.08 4.52 13.11
C TRP A 106 20.36 3.84 13.60
N GLU A 107 20.24 2.95 14.58
CA GLU A 107 21.37 2.23 15.18
C GLU A 107 21.42 0.77 14.76
N VAL A 108 20.29 0.17 14.43
CA VAL A 108 20.16 -1.27 14.18
C VAL A 108 20.71 -1.69 12.81
N VAL A 109 20.63 -0.79 11.80
CA VAL A 109 21.04 -1.10 10.44
C VAL A 109 22.41 -0.52 10.13
N GLU A 110 23.39 -1.41 9.95
CA GLU A 110 24.80 -1.04 9.68
C GLU A 110 25.18 -1.22 8.21
N LYS A 111 24.52 -2.14 7.48
CA LYS A 111 24.85 -2.48 6.09
C LYS A 111 23.75 -2.08 5.14
N LYS A 112 24.14 -1.49 4.02
CA LYS A 112 23.22 -1.05 2.96
C LYS A 112 22.11 -0.14 3.49
N VAL A 113 22.46 0.79 4.36
CA VAL A 113 21.56 1.68 5.12
C VAL A 113 20.64 2.47 4.19
N ALA A 114 21.19 3.08 3.13
CA ALA A 114 20.44 3.88 2.17
C ALA A 114 19.34 3.04 1.48
N GLN A 115 19.66 1.83 1.05
CA GLN A 115 18.71 0.94 0.39
C GLN A 115 17.58 0.50 1.34
N TYR A 116 17.91 0.23 2.61
CA TYR A 116 16.92 -0.14 3.63
C TYR A 116 15.93 0.98 3.88
N LEU A 117 16.41 2.17 4.18
CA LEU A 117 15.57 3.33 4.47
C LEU A 117 14.74 3.75 3.26
N ALA A 118 15.33 3.70 2.06
CA ALA A 118 14.62 3.98 0.82
C ALA A 118 13.48 2.99 0.56
N ALA A 119 13.71 1.69 0.81
CA ALA A 119 12.67 0.68 0.64
C ALA A 119 11.45 0.96 1.55
N PHE A 120 11.66 1.38 2.80
CA PHE A 120 10.57 1.75 3.71
C PHE A 120 9.83 3.01 3.28
N LEU A 121 10.54 4.04 2.81
CA LEU A 121 9.93 5.27 2.32
C LEU A 121 9.08 5.02 1.06
N ILE A 122 9.63 4.30 0.08
CA ILE A 122 8.90 3.94 -1.13
C ILE A 122 7.67 3.10 -0.78
N MET A 123 7.82 2.09 0.08
CA MET A 123 6.72 1.26 0.53
C MET A 123 5.63 2.08 1.23
N SER A 124 6.00 3.06 2.05
CA SER A 124 5.04 3.94 2.71
C SER A 124 4.19 4.74 1.72
N GLY A 125 4.80 5.30 0.68
CA GLY A 125 4.08 6.01 -0.37
C GLY A 125 3.14 5.09 -1.16
N LEU A 126 3.60 3.89 -1.53
CA LEU A 126 2.76 2.90 -2.22
C LEU A 126 1.56 2.47 -1.36
N MET A 127 1.74 2.31 -0.05
CA MET A 127 0.65 2.00 0.88
C MET A 127 -0.38 3.14 0.99
N ASN A 128 0.07 4.40 0.99
CA ASN A 128 -0.86 5.53 0.94
C ASN A 128 -1.69 5.49 -0.36
N GLY A 129 -1.08 5.09 -1.49
CA GLY A 129 -1.78 4.86 -2.75
C GLY A 129 -2.84 3.75 -2.66
N VAL A 130 -2.56 2.66 -1.94
CA VAL A 130 -3.55 1.61 -1.67
C VAL A 130 -4.72 2.14 -0.85
N PHE A 131 -4.45 2.97 0.18
CA PHE A 131 -5.51 3.53 1.02
C PHE A 131 -6.33 4.62 0.34
N ALA A 132 -5.82 5.28 -0.68
CA ALA A 132 -6.48 6.38 -1.37
C ALA A 132 -7.08 5.99 -2.74
N GLY A 133 -6.64 4.90 -3.39
CA GLY A 133 -7.09 4.52 -4.75
C GLY A 133 -8.58 4.25 -4.84
N LEU A 134 -9.29 4.92 -5.76
CA LEU A 134 -10.69 4.70 -6.09
C LEU A 134 -10.89 3.98 -7.43
N ASP A 135 -9.86 3.97 -8.28
CA ASP A 135 -9.81 3.14 -9.48
C ASP A 135 -9.25 1.75 -9.14
N ALA A 136 -9.92 0.70 -9.55
CA ALA A 136 -9.57 -0.69 -9.21
C ALA A 136 -8.20 -1.12 -9.77
N MET A 137 -7.83 -0.65 -10.98
CA MET A 137 -6.54 -0.97 -11.56
C MET A 137 -5.42 -0.17 -10.88
N LEU A 138 -5.64 1.10 -10.58
CA LEU A 138 -4.70 1.93 -9.82
C LEU A 138 -4.44 1.32 -8.44
N PHE A 139 -5.52 0.94 -7.73
CA PHE A 139 -5.45 0.23 -6.46
C PHE A 139 -4.60 -1.04 -6.59
N TYR A 140 -4.88 -1.89 -7.61
CA TYR A 140 -4.15 -3.13 -7.83
C TYR A 140 -2.67 -2.90 -8.08
N VAL A 141 -2.31 -1.89 -8.87
CA VAL A 141 -0.90 -1.54 -9.14
C VAL A 141 -0.17 -1.16 -7.85
N PHE A 142 -0.75 -0.30 -7.00
CA PHE A 142 -0.16 0.05 -5.71
C PHE A 142 -0.08 -1.17 -4.77
N PHE A 143 -1.11 -2.00 -4.75
CA PHE A 143 -1.22 -3.20 -3.92
C PHE A 143 -0.16 -4.25 -4.26
N GLU A 144 0.19 -4.42 -5.52
CA GLU A 144 1.27 -5.31 -5.96
C GLU A 144 2.65 -4.65 -5.82
N ALA A 145 2.76 -3.37 -6.16
CA ALA A 145 4.04 -2.67 -6.11
C ALA A 145 4.64 -2.65 -4.69
N MET A 146 3.82 -2.61 -3.62
CA MET A 146 4.33 -2.64 -2.25
C MET A 146 4.98 -3.97 -1.86
N LEU A 147 4.75 -5.06 -2.61
CA LEU A 147 5.39 -6.34 -2.35
C LEU A 147 6.89 -6.31 -2.66
N ILE A 148 7.29 -5.53 -3.66
CA ILE A 148 8.68 -5.45 -4.12
C ILE A 148 9.61 -4.92 -2.99
N PRO A 149 9.37 -3.75 -2.38
CA PRO A 149 10.17 -3.28 -1.27
C PRO A 149 10.20 -4.27 -0.10
N MET A 150 9.07 -4.90 0.23
CA MET A 150 9.00 -5.84 1.34
C MET A 150 9.77 -7.13 1.06
N PHE A 151 9.69 -7.67 -0.16
CA PHE A 151 10.51 -8.79 -0.61
C PHE A 151 12.01 -8.48 -0.46
N LEU A 152 12.44 -7.28 -0.84
CA LEU A 152 13.82 -6.83 -0.70
C LEU A 152 14.22 -6.70 0.77
N ILE A 153 13.36 -6.13 1.62
CA ILE A 153 13.63 -5.97 3.06
C ILE A 153 13.85 -7.33 3.71
N ILE A 154 12.99 -8.31 3.47
CA ILE A 154 13.15 -9.66 4.03
C ILE A 154 14.37 -10.36 3.42
N GLY A 155 14.53 -10.32 2.10
CA GLY A 155 15.55 -11.07 1.38
C GLY A 155 16.98 -10.57 1.59
N VAL A 156 17.17 -9.28 1.88
CA VAL A 156 18.52 -8.68 2.04
C VAL A 156 18.93 -8.57 3.50
N TRP A 157 18.04 -8.11 4.39
CA TRP A 157 18.33 -7.85 5.81
C TRP A 157 17.73 -8.89 6.77
N GLY A 158 17.09 -9.93 6.24
CA GLY A 158 16.52 -11.01 7.03
C GLY A 158 17.55 -11.96 7.63
N GLY A 159 17.05 -12.93 8.41
CA GLY A 159 17.82 -13.94 9.11
C GLY A 159 18.42 -15.04 8.19
N PRO A 160 18.79 -16.20 8.75
CA PRO A 160 19.47 -17.26 8.00
C PRO A 160 18.68 -17.82 6.81
N ASN A 161 17.35 -17.96 6.96
CA ASN A 161 16.46 -18.52 5.92
C ASN A 161 15.70 -17.44 5.12
N ARG A 162 16.23 -16.20 5.12
CA ARG A 162 15.61 -15.02 4.52
C ARG A 162 15.15 -15.20 3.07
N VAL A 163 15.93 -15.91 2.25
CA VAL A 163 15.59 -16.11 0.83
C VAL A 163 14.36 -16.97 0.69
N TYR A 164 14.28 -18.06 1.44
CA TYR A 164 13.09 -18.93 1.46
C TYR A 164 11.86 -18.16 1.93
N ALA A 165 11.97 -17.43 3.03
CA ALA A 165 10.88 -16.64 3.59
C ALA A 165 10.40 -15.55 2.63
N ALA A 166 11.33 -14.82 1.99
CA ALA A 166 11.03 -13.77 1.02
C ALA A 166 10.32 -14.34 -0.22
N VAL A 167 10.83 -15.42 -0.80
CA VAL A 167 10.21 -16.07 -1.98
C VAL A 167 8.82 -16.62 -1.62
N LYS A 168 8.69 -17.28 -0.48
CA LYS A 168 7.40 -17.80 0.00
C LYS A 168 6.39 -16.68 0.19
N PHE A 169 6.77 -15.60 0.88
CA PHE A 169 5.93 -14.40 1.03
C PHE A 169 5.46 -13.86 -0.32
N PHE A 170 6.40 -13.65 -1.25
CA PHE A 170 6.11 -13.06 -2.55
C PHE A 170 5.16 -13.97 -3.37
N LEU A 171 5.47 -15.27 -3.48
CA LEU A 171 4.66 -16.19 -4.28
C LEU A 171 3.24 -16.36 -3.72
N TYR A 172 3.09 -16.50 -2.38
CA TYR A 172 1.77 -16.61 -1.76
C TYR A 172 0.91 -15.39 -2.02
N THR A 173 1.49 -14.20 -1.80
CA THR A 173 0.75 -12.95 -1.93
C THR A 173 0.43 -12.64 -3.38
N LEU A 174 1.37 -12.88 -4.32
CA LEU A 174 1.13 -12.70 -5.75
C LEU A 174 0.06 -13.65 -6.28
N LEU A 175 0.12 -14.93 -5.90
CA LEU A 175 -0.87 -15.92 -6.36
C LEU A 175 -2.29 -15.56 -5.87
N GLY A 176 -2.40 -15.10 -4.62
CA GLY A 176 -3.67 -14.65 -4.08
C GLY A 176 -4.25 -13.45 -4.85
N SER A 177 -3.43 -12.48 -5.17
CA SER A 177 -3.87 -11.25 -5.85
C SER A 177 -4.23 -11.45 -7.32
N LEU A 178 -3.73 -12.48 -7.98
CA LEU A 178 -4.16 -12.82 -9.37
C LEU A 178 -5.65 -13.14 -9.44
N LEU A 179 -6.23 -13.72 -8.41
CA LEU A 179 -7.67 -13.98 -8.36
C LEU A 179 -8.46 -12.67 -8.31
N MET A 180 -7.98 -11.69 -7.55
CA MET A 180 -8.57 -10.36 -7.49
C MET A 180 -8.45 -9.63 -8.83
N LEU A 181 -7.31 -9.75 -9.52
CA LEU A 181 -7.15 -9.18 -10.86
C LEU A 181 -8.15 -9.75 -11.84
N ALA A 182 -8.35 -11.08 -11.83
CA ALA A 182 -9.35 -11.72 -12.68
C ALA A 182 -10.77 -11.21 -12.39
N ALA A 183 -11.10 -10.99 -11.11
CA ALA A 183 -12.38 -10.41 -10.72
C ALA A 183 -12.53 -8.94 -11.19
N PHE A 184 -11.48 -8.11 -11.09
CA PHE A 184 -11.50 -6.74 -11.61
C PHE A 184 -11.67 -6.69 -13.12
N ILE A 185 -11.01 -7.57 -13.88
CA ILE A 185 -11.19 -7.66 -15.34
C ILE A 185 -12.62 -8.04 -15.69
N TYR A 186 -13.21 -8.99 -14.96
CA TYR A 186 -14.60 -9.36 -15.18
C TYR A 186 -15.54 -8.18 -14.90
N LEU A 187 -15.35 -7.47 -13.77
CA LEU A 187 -16.14 -6.30 -13.41
C LEU A 187 -16.00 -5.16 -14.41
N TYR A 188 -14.81 -4.94 -14.95
CA TYR A 188 -14.56 -3.96 -16.01
C TYR A 188 -15.47 -4.17 -17.22
N PHE A 189 -15.60 -5.41 -17.71
CA PHE A 189 -16.49 -5.71 -18.83
C PHE A 189 -17.98 -5.54 -18.48
N GLN A 190 -18.35 -5.76 -17.22
CA GLN A 190 -19.74 -5.56 -16.78
C GLN A 190 -20.07 -4.08 -16.51
N ALA A 191 -19.08 -3.27 -16.19
CA ALA A 191 -19.20 -1.84 -15.87
C ALA A 191 -18.96 -0.92 -17.08
N ASN A 192 -19.31 -1.34 -18.30
CA ASN A 192 -19.13 -0.56 -19.52
C ASN A 192 -17.68 -0.05 -19.72
N SER A 193 -16.70 -0.90 -19.43
CA SER A 193 -15.28 -0.58 -19.51
C SER A 193 -14.81 0.50 -18.51
N SER A 194 -15.34 0.50 -17.29
CA SER A 194 -14.92 1.36 -16.20
C SER A 194 -14.22 0.55 -15.10
N PHE A 195 -13.15 1.12 -14.52
CA PHE A 195 -12.47 0.57 -13.34
C PHE A 195 -12.86 1.29 -12.03
N GLU A 196 -13.86 2.17 -12.06
CA GLU A 196 -14.33 2.90 -10.88
C GLU A 196 -14.96 1.96 -9.84
N ILE A 197 -14.35 1.84 -8.67
CA ILE A 197 -14.80 0.93 -7.60
C ILE A 197 -16.22 1.29 -7.14
N LEU A 198 -16.55 2.58 -7.10
CA LEU A 198 -17.87 3.04 -6.65
C LEU A 198 -19.00 2.67 -7.63
N GLU A 199 -18.70 2.43 -8.90
CA GLU A 199 -19.67 1.98 -9.89
C GLU A 199 -20.00 0.50 -9.74
N TYR A 200 -19.06 -0.31 -9.25
CA TYR A 200 -19.27 -1.76 -9.08
C TYR A 200 -20.44 -2.08 -8.14
N HIS A 201 -20.69 -1.23 -7.14
CA HIS A 201 -21.84 -1.41 -6.22
C HIS A 201 -23.21 -1.27 -6.89
N LYS A 202 -23.27 -0.66 -8.08
CA LYS A 202 -24.52 -0.41 -8.80
C LYS A 202 -24.81 -1.47 -9.88
N LEU A 203 -23.87 -2.41 -10.11
CA LEU A 203 -24.01 -3.38 -11.18
C LEU A 203 -25.06 -4.44 -10.86
N PRO A 204 -26.01 -4.71 -11.77
CA PRO A 204 -27.01 -5.76 -11.62
C PRO A 204 -26.41 -7.14 -11.95
N LEU A 205 -25.53 -7.64 -11.09
CA LEU A 205 -24.88 -8.93 -11.31
C LEU A 205 -25.78 -10.09 -10.86
N GLY A 206 -25.78 -11.18 -11.62
CA GLY A 206 -26.42 -12.43 -11.23
C GLY A 206 -25.77 -13.05 -9.99
N MET A 207 -26.54 -13.78 -9.16
CA MET A 207 -26.07 -14.37 -7.91
C MET A 207 -24.81 -15.21 -8.07
N THR A 208 -24.71 -16.01 -9.13
CA THR A 208 -23.52 -16.86 -9.38
C THR A 208 -22.26 -16.02 -9.60
N ALA A 209 -22.37 -14.91 -10.36
CA ALA A 209 -21.25 -14.02 -10.61
C ALA A 209 -20.82 -13.32 -9.30
N GLN A 210 -21.77 -12.84 -8.50
CA GLN A 210 -21.48 -12.24 -7.18
C GLN A 210 -20.72 -13.22 -6.27
N ILE A 211 -21.15 -14.48 -6.19
CA ILE A 211 -20.49 -15.51 -5.37
C ILE A 211 -19.05 -15.75 -5.85
N LEU A 212 -18.84 -15.88 -7.16
CA LEU A 212 -17.50 -16.12 -7.72
C LEU A 212 -16.55 -14.94 -7.49
N ILE A 213 -17.05 -13.71 -7.69
CA ILE A 213 -16.29 -12.48 -7.42
C ILE A 213 -15.96 -12.39 -5.93
N PHE A 214 -16.94 -12.64 -5.05
CA PHE A 214 -16.73 -12.65 -3.60
C PHE A 214 -15.64 -13.66 -3.21
N ILE A 215 -15.68 -14.90 -3.74
CA ILE A 215 -14.66 -15.91 -3.46
C ILE A 215 -13.29 -15.44 -3.95
N ALA A 216 -13.19 -14.84 -5.14
CA ALA A 216 -11.93 -14.34 -5.68
C ALA A 216 -11.32 -13.24 -4.81
N PHE A 217 -12.10 -12.24 -4.40
CA PHE A 217 -11.66 -11.21 -3.46
C PHE A 217 -11.33 -11.78 -2.09
N PHE A 218 -12.22 -12.61 -1.54
CA PHE A 218 -12.02 -13.24 -0.24
C PHE A 218 -10.71 -14.04 -0.18
N MET A 219 -10.41 -14.85 -1.20
CA MET A 219 -9.16 -15.61 -1.27
C MET A 219 -7.94 -14.70 -1.34
N SER A 220 -7.99 -13.63 -2.15
CA SER A 220 -6.91 -12.66 -2.22
C SER A 220 -6.64 -12.02 -0.85
N PHE A 221 -7.68 -11.61 -0.14
CA PHE A 221 -7.55 -11.00 1.17
C PHE A 221 -7.20 -12.00 2.26
N ALA A 222 -7.72 -13.23 2.18
CA ALA A 222 -7.38 -14.30 3.12
C ALA A 222 -5.88 -14.63 3.10
N VAL A 223 -5.23 -14.54 1.93
CA VAL A 223 -3.78 -14.68 1.82
C VAL A 223 -3.07 -13.50 2.49
N LYS A 224 -3.50 -12.26 2.26
CA LYS A 224 -2.87 -11.04 2.83
C LYS A 224 -3.10 -10.90 4.34
N VAL A 225 -4.31 -11.21 4.84
CA VAL A 225 -4.70 -11.16 6.27
C VAL A 225 -4.28 -12.43 7.04
N PRO A 226 -3.45 -13.25 6.50
CA PRO A 226 -3.11 -14.64 6.74
C PRO A 226 -4.20 -15.45 7.48
N MET A 227 -5.26 -15.79 6.76
CA MET A 227 -6.30 -16.66 7.28
C MET A 227 -5.92 -18.13 7.10
N TRP A 228 -6.38 -19.00 7.99
CA TRP A 228 -6.26 -20.44 7.77
C TRP A 228 -7.05 -20.85 6.52
N PRO A 229 -6.51 -21.68 5.61
CA PRO A 229 -5.24 -22.43 5.62
C PRO A 229 -4.05 -21.71 4.95
N VAL A 230 -4.23 -20.52 4.38
CA VAL A 230 -3.22 -19.80 3.56
C VAL A 230 -2.28 -18.88 4.36
N HIS A 231 -2.13 -19.11 5.66
CA HIS A 231 -1.38 -18.26 6.60
C HIS A 231 0.10 -18.63 6.75
N THR A 232 0.56 -19.74 6.15
CA THR A 232 1.88 -20.33 6.44
C THR A 232 3.07 -19.47 6.03
N TRP A 233 2.87 -18.46 5.21
CA TRP A 233 3.91 -17.50 4.83
C TRP A 233 4.24 -16.48 5.95
N LEU A 234 3.24 -16.15 6.79
CA LEU A 234 3.40 -15.10 7.80
C LEU A 234 4.40 -15.46 8.91
N PRO A 235 4.34 -16.65 9.56
CA PRO A 235 5.33 -17.05 10.56
C PRO A 235 6.75 -16.99 10.01
N ASP A 236 6.98 -17.55 8.82
CA ASP A 236 8.29 -17.57 8.20
C ASP A 236 8.78 -16.15 7.88
N ALA A 237 7.91 -15.29 7.31
CA ALA A 237 8.24 -13.92 7.01
C ALA A 237 8.54 -13.11 8.29
N HIS A 238 7.78 -13.29 9.38
CA HIS A 238 7.98 -12.56 10.64
C HIS A 238 9.25 -12.98 11.39
N VAL A 239 9.57 -14.27 11.39
CA VAL A 239 10.78 -14.79 12.05
C VAL A 239 12.03 -14.29 11.35
N GLU A 240 12.00 -14.27 10.02
CA GLU A 240 13.16 -13.89 9.22
C GLU A 240 13.26 -12.38 8.98
N ALA A 241 12.16 -11.62 9.00
CA ALA A 241 12.19 -10.19 8.73
C ALA A 241 12.98 -9.42 9.82
N PRO A 242 13.73 -8.36 9.44
CA PRO A 242 14.30 -7.44 10.43
C PRO A 242 13.20 -6.75 11.23
N THR A 243 13.48 -6.28 12.44
CA THR A 243 12.50 -5.69 13.36
C THR A 243 11.59 -4.66 12.70
N GLY A 244 12.14 -3.72 11.93
CA GLY A 244 11.35 -2.74 11.17
C GLY A 244 10.40 -3.39 10.15
N GLY A 245 10.85 -4.46 9.47
CA GLY A 245 10.03 -5.25 8.56
C GLY A 245 8.86 -5.92 9.27
N SER A 246 9.11 -6.55 10.42
CA SER A 246 8.06 -7.18 11.25
C SER A 246 7.05 -6.17 11.77
N VAL A 247 7.48 -4.96 12.17
CA VAL A 247 6.57 -3.87 12.58
C VAL A 247 5.65 -3.47 11.43
N VAL A 248 6.18 -3.33 10.22
CA VAL A 248 5.37 -2.94 9.06
C VAL A 248 4.45 -4.08 8.61
N LEU A 249 4.91 -5.33 8.62
CA LEU A 249 4.05 -6.50 8.33
C LEU A 249 2.84 -6.55 9.28
N ALA A 250 3.09 -6.42 10.59
CA ALA A 250 2.03 -6.49 11.59
C ALA A 250 1.11 -5.27 11.59
N ALA A 251 1.68 -4.06 11.45
CA ALA A 251 0.93 -2.82 11.64
C ALA A 251 0.21 -2.34 10.37
N LYS A 252 0.71 -2.69 9.18
CA LYS A 252 0.29 -2.07 7.93
C LYS A 252 -0.26 -3.04 6.88
N ILE A 253 0.49 -4.09 6.52
CA ILE A 253 0.13 -4.94 5.37
C ILE A 253 -1.17 -5.71 5.61
N GLY A 254 -1.35 -6.28 6.80
CA GLY A 254 -2.61 -6.93 7.17
C GLY A 254 -3.80 -5.98 7.25
N ARG A 255 -3.57 -4.70 7.55
CA ARG A 255 -4.62 -3.68 7.66
C ARG A 255 -4.98 -3.03 6.33
N ALA A 256 -4.09 -3.02 5.35
CA ALA A 256 -4.41 -2.57 4.00
C ALA A 256 -5.61 -3.33 3.41
N SER A 257 -5.73 -4.62 3.74
CA SER A 257 -6.88 -5.45 3.35
C SER A 257 -8.18 -5.13 4.13
N CYS A 258 -8.11 -4.40 5.25
CA CYS A 258 -9.29 -4.08 6.04
C CYS A 258 -10.15 -2.96 5.43
N ARG A 259 -9.58 -2.10 4.57
CA ARG A 259 -10.36 -1.08 3.82
C ARG A 259 -11.40 -1.72 2.91
N GLU A 260 -11.11 -2.88 2.41
CA GLU A 260 -11.89 -3.55 1.36
C GLU A 260 -13.16 -4.25 1.87
N ARG A 261 -13.48 -4.13 3.16
CA ARG A 261 -14.85 -4.44 3.63
C ARG A 261 -15.91 -3.62 2.90
N VAL A 262 -15.52 -2.52 2.25
CA VAL A 262 -16.39 -1.73 1.39
C VAL A 262 -16.67 -2.47 0.08
N CYS A 263 -15.69 -3.20 -0.48
CA CYS A 263 -15.89 -4.02 -1.68
C CYS A 263 -16.70 -5.31 -1.41
N CYS A 264 -16.75 -5.80 -0.17
CA CYS A 264 -17.52 -6.99 0.21
C CYS A 264 -19.02 -6.72 0.44
N LYS A 265 -19.49 -5.49 0.21
CA LYS A 265 -20.93 -5.17 0.19
C LYS A 265 -21.57 -5.33 -1.18
N VAL A 266 -20.86 -5.92 -2.13
CA VAL A 266 -21.40 -6.31 -3.44
C VAL A 266 -22.16 -7.62 -3.34
#